data_f4ade284d52602a57b1f8fd7e43a0133
#
_entry.id   f4ade284d52602a57b1f8fd7e43a0133
#
_cell.length_a   1.000
_cell.length_b   1.000
_cell.length_c   1.000
_cell.angle_alpha   90.00
_cell.angle_beta   90.00
_cell.angle_gamma   90.00
#
_symmetry.space_group_name_H-M   'P 1'
#
loop_
_entity.id
_entity.type
_entity.pdbx_description
1 polymer ?
#
loop_
_entity_poly.entity_id
_entity_poly.type
_entity_poly.pdbx_seq_one_letter_code
_entity_poly.pdbx_strand_id
1 'polypeptide(L)'
;MKRIVLLFLALSALTASAENASWLRYPSISPDGNNVAFSYKGDIYIVDSEGGEARQLTSNPAYDYSPVWSPDGKTLAFASDRYGNFDIFTIPVTGGVPFRVTTHSAKETPWTFTPDGKRLLFTARIQDPAESAQFPKGTMTELYSVSVNGGRYEQVLATPAEEVSFIDKNGSFVYQDCKGGENIWRKHHTSSITRDIWMYDGTRHTKLTSFEGEDRSPRVSADGNIVYFM
;
A
#
# COMPACT_ATOMS: atom_id res chain seq x y z
N MET A 1 10.42 -57.28 -48.68
CA MET A 1 10.75 -56.97 -47.26
C MET A 1 10.64 -55.46 -47.07
N LYS A 2 9.56 -54.96 -46.45
CA LYS A 2 9.34 -53.52 -46.18
C LYS A 2 9.91 -53.25 -44.79
N ARG A 3 10.91 -52.36 -44.71
CA ARG A 3 11.48 -51.88 -43.44
C ARG A 3 10.61 -50.76 -42.92
N ILE A 4 9.94 -50.94 -41.76
CA ILE A 4 9.21 -49.94 -41.01
C ILE A 4 10.25 -49.20 -40.15
N VAL A 5 10.46 -47.93 -40.42
CA VAL A 5 11.25 -47.04 -39.57
C VAL A 5 10.29 -46.40 -38.54
N LEU A 6 10.40 -46.81 -37.29
CA LEU A 6 9.70 -46.18 -36.17
C LEU A 6 10.48 -44.93 -35.78
N LEU A 7 9.86 -43.79 -36.02
CA LEU A 7 10.36 -42.48 -35.55
C LEU A 7 9.86 -42.28 -34.11
N PHE A 8 10.76 -42.46 -33.12
CA PHE A 8 10.47 -42.03 -31.73
C PHE A 8 10.57 -40.51 -31.65
N LEU A 9 9.44 -39.83 -31.59
CA LEU A 9 9.39 -38.42 -31.11
C LEU A 9 9.59 -38.42 -29.60
N ALA A 10 10.80 -38.08 -29.16
CA ALA A 10 11.05 -37.75 -27.77
C ALA A 10 10.38 -36.39 -27.48
N LEU A 11 9.22 -36.41 -26.85
CA LEU A 11 8.58 -35.22 -26.29
C LEU A 11 9.38 -34.83 -25.04
N SER A 12 10.41 -34.00 -25.20
CA SER A 12 11.08 -33.35 -24.08
C SER A 12 10.07 -32.40 -23.44
N ALA A 13 9.49 -32.79 -22.32
CA ALA A 13 8.78 -31.91 -21.44
C ALA A 13 9.79 -30.83 -20.96
N LEU A 14 9.71 -29.66 -21.55
CA LEU A 14 10.34 -28.47 -21.00
C LEU A 14 9.65 -28.19 -19.67
N THR A 15 10.24 -28.65 -18.58
CA THR A 15 9.90 -28.16 -17.24
C THR A 15 10.32 -26.70 -17.22
N ALA A 16 9.37 -25.80 -17.44
CA ALA A 16 9.57 -24.40 -17.13
C ALA A 16 9.86 -24.31 -15.63
N SER A 17 11.14 -24.17 -15.29
CA SER A 17 11.55 -23.78 -13.94
C SER A 17 10.94 -22.41 -13.71
N ALA A 18 9.98 -22.29 -12.81
CA ALA A 18 9.50 -21.00 -12.36
C ALA A 18 10.73 -20.25 -11.81
N GLU A 19 11.18 -19.26 -12.54
CA GLU A 19 12.22 -18.37 -12.06
C GLU A 19 11.68 -17.69 -10.80
N ASN A 20 12.39 -17.81 -9.68
CA ASN A 20 11.98 -17.14 -8.44
C ASN A 20 11.88 -15.63 -8.73
N ALA A 21 10.68 -15.10 -8.72
CA ALA A 21 10.43 -13.69 -8.97
C ALA A 21 11.12 -12.88 -7.86
N SER A 22 12.23 -12.23 -8.22
CA SER A 22 12.91 -11.26 -7.34
C SER A 22 12.19 -9.92 -7.43
N TRP A 23 12.29 -9.09 -6.37
CA TRP A 23 11.78 -7.71 -6.37
C TRP A 23 10.26 -7.55 -6.26
N LEU A 24 9.57 -8.52 -5.65
CA LEU A 24 8.19 -8.34 -5.21
C LEU A 24 8.17 -7.27 -4.10
N ARG A 25 7.29 -6.27 -4.22
CA ARG A 25 7.21 -5.15 -3.29
C ARG A 25 5.76 -4.85 -2.91
N TYR A 26 5.59 -4.21 -1.76
CA TYR A 26 4.31 -3.71 -1.27
C TYR A 26 3.22 -4.80 -1.24
N PRO A 27 3.45 -5.95 -0.58
CA PRO A 27 2.42 -6.96 -0.48
C PRO A 27 1.24 -6.47 0.35
N SER A 28 0.03 -6.80 -0.09
CA SER A 28 -1.21 -6.45 0.58
C SER A 28 -2.18 -7.63 0.46
N ILE A 29 -2.60 -8.17 1.61
CA ILE A 29 -3.53 -9.30 1.66
C ILE A 29 -4.97 -8.80 1.54
N SER A 30 -5.82 -9.55 0.83
CA SER A 30 -7.24 -9.25 0.69
C SER A 30 -7.98 -9.42 2.04
N PRO A 31 -9.11 -8.74 2.26
CA PRO A 31 -9.86 -8.83 3.51
C PRO A 31 -10.31 -10.24 3.89
N ASP A 32 -10.53 -11.11 2.91
CA ASP A 32 -10.89 -12.52 3.11
C ASP A 32 -9.68 -13.46 3.29
N GLY A 33 -8.46 -12.91 3.15
CA GLY A 33 -7.20 -13.65 3.28
C GLY A 33 -6.81 -14.54 2.08
N ASN A 34 -7.63 -14.57 1.03
CA ASN A 34 -7.45 -15.53 -0.07
C ASN A 34 -6.50 -15.04 -1.17
N ASN A 35 -6.25 -13.73 -1.26
CA ASN A 35 -5.43 -13.16 -2.31
C ASN A 35 -4.38 -12.19 -1.76
N VAL A 36 -3.25 -12.11 -2.44
CA VAL A 36 -2.20 -11.12 -2.19
C VAL A 36 -2.02 -10.25 -3.43
N ALA A 37 -2.19 -8.95 -3.27
CA ALA A 37 -1.79 -7.96 -4.29
C ALA A 37 -0.37 -7.49 -4.00
N PHE A 38 0.41 -7.24 -5.03
CA PHE A 38 1.79 -6.75 -4.90
C PHE A 38 2.23 -6.00 -6.15
N SER A 39 3.31 -5.23 -6.01
CA SER A 39 3.95 -4.56 -7.14
C SER A 39 5.13 -5.38 -7.67
N TYR A 40 5.20 -5.54 -8.98
CA TYR A 40 6.31 -6.18 -9.67
C TYR A 40 6.59 -5.49 -10.99
N LYS A 41 7.84 -5.07 -11.21
CA LYS A 41 8.31 -4.38 -12.42
C LYS A 41 7.47 -3.16 -12.84
N GLY A 42 6.88 -2.46 -11.88
CA GLY A 42 6.08 -1.26 -12.14
C GLY A 42 4.59 -1.48 -12.35
N ASP A 43 4.12 -2.72 -12.25
CA ASP A 43 2.70 -3.06 -12.35
C ASP A 43 2.17 -3.75 -11.10
N ILE A 44 0.87 -3.74 -10.91
CA ILE A 44 0.16 -4.45 -9.85
C ILE A 44 -0.24 -5.85 -10.33
N TYR A 45 0.03 -6.84 -9.48
CA TYR A 45 -0.31 -8.25 -9.67
C TYR A 45 -1.16 -8.75 -8.51
N ILE A 46 -1.94 -9.78 -8.76
CA ILE A 46 -2.71 -10.52 -7.75
C ILE A 46 -2.36 -12.01 -7.88
N VAL A 47 -2.15 -12.66 -6.75
CA VAL A 47 -1.91 -14.11 -6.64
C VAL A 47 -2.75 -14.68 -5.50
N ASP A 48 -3.09 -15.96 -5.56
CA ASP A 48 -3.69 -16.69 -4.44
C ASP A 48 -2.74 -16.69 -3.23
N SER A 49 -3.26 -16.61 -2.01
CA SER A 49 -2.44 -16.58 -0.79
C SER A 49 -1.63 -17.86 -0.58
N GLU A 50 -2.09 -19.00 -1.13
CA GLU A 50 -1.38 -20.27 -1.14
C GLU A 50 -0.30 -20.34 -2.23
N GLY A 51 -0.18 -19.32 -3.07
CA GLY A 51 0.77 -19.24 -4.17
C GLY A 51 0.15 -19.61 -5.52
N GLY A 52 1.00 -19.82 -6.52
CA GLY A 52 0.57 -20.18 -7.87
C GLY A 52 0.90 -19.11 -8.90
N GLU A 53 0.11 -19.03 -9.97
CA GLU A 53 0.30 -18.08 -11.06
C GLU A 53 -0.25 -16.71 -10.70
N ALA A 54 0.60 -15.68 -10.76
CA ALA A 54 0.20 -14.31 -10.51
C ALA A 54 -0.43 -13.69 -11.78
N ARG A 55 -1.60 -13.12 -11.60
CA ARG A 55 -2.30 -12.38 -12.67
C ARG A 55 -1.93 -10.91 -12.62
N GLN A 56 -1.46 -10.38 -13.73
CA GLN A 56 -1.23 -8.95 -13.90
C GLN A 56 -2.56 -8.19 -13.91
N LEU A 57 -2.68 -7.16 -13.09
CA LEU A 57 -3.89 -6.33 -13.00
C LEU A 57 -3.75 -5.02 -13.76
N THR A 58 -2.58 -4.38 -13.69
CA THR A 58 -2.28 -3.16 -14.45
C THR A 58 -1.20 -3.43 -15.49
N SER A 59 -1.24 -2.67 -16.60
CA SER A 59 -0.26 -2.74 -17.69
C SER A 59 -0.13 -1.35 -18.32
N ASN A 60 0.70 -0.51 -17.73
CA ASN A 60 0.94 0.86 -18.21
C ASN A 60 2.44 1.13 -18.13
N PRO A 61 3.05 1.94 -19.01
CA PRO A 61 4.45 2.34 -18.88
C PRO A 61 4.81 3.09 -17.58
N ALA A 62 3.79 3.58 -16.86
CA ALA A 62 3.94 4.22 -15.55
C ALA A 62 4.32 3.22 -14.46
N TYR A 63 4.79 3.75 -13.33
CA TYR A 63 5.11 2.95 -12.16
C TYR A 63 3.92 2.90 -11.20
N ASP A 64 3.30 1.72 -11.09
CA ASP A 64 2.18 1.44 -10.19
C ASP A 64 2.69 0.73 -8.93
N TYR A 65 2.35 1.24 -7.73
CA TYR A 65 2.83 0.66 -6.47
C TYR A 65 1.86 0.86 -5.30
N SER A 66 2.16 0.21 -4.17
CA SER A 66 1.39 0.30 -2.91
C SER A 66 -0.09 -0.05 -3.07
N PRO A 67 -0.41 -1.27 -3.54
CA PRO A 67 -1.80 -1.71 -3.66
C PRO A 67 -2.47 -1.84 -2.28
N VAL A 68 -3.71 -1.37 -2.19
CA VAL A 68 -4.55 -1.40 -0.98
C VAL A 68 -5.93 -1.93 -1.35
N TRP A 69 -6.41 -2.93 -0.60
CA TRP A 69 -7.73 -3.54 -0.82
C TRP A 69 -8.85 -2.70 -0.22
N SER A 70 -9.97 -2.61 -0.95
CA SER A 70 -11.23 -2.15 -0.37
C SER A 70 -11.77 -3.17 0.64
N PRO A 71 -12.55 -2.76 1.66
CA PRO A 71 -13.08 -3.67 2.68
C PRO A 71 -13.94 -4.82 2.13
N ASP A 72 -14.56 -4.64 0.98
CA ASP A 72 -15.35 -5.67 0.30
C ASP A 72 -14.53 -6.58 -0.63
N GLY A 73 -13.21 -6.34 -0.73
CA GLY A 73 -12.29 -7.11 -1.56
C GLY A 73 -12.48 -6.96 -3.08
N LYS A 74 -13.30 -6.00 -3.54
CA LYS A 74 -13.64 -5.88 -4.98
C LYS A 74 -12.84 -4.85 -5.74
N THR A 75 -12.15 -3.96 -5.02
CA THR A 75 -11.39 -2.84 -5.60
C THR A 75 -10.01 -2.76 -4.97
N LEU A 76 -9.02 -2.44 -5.78
CA LEU A 76 -7.69 -2.03 -5.31
C LEU A 76 -7.49 -0.54 -5.54
N ALA A 77 -6.95 0.16 -4.54
CA ALA A 77 -6.33 1.46 -4.71
C ALA A 77 -4.82 1.29 -4.84
N PHE A 78 -4.16 2.14 -5.60
CA PHE A 78 -2.71 2.13 -5.79
C PHE A 78 -2.20 3.51 -6.19
N ALA A 79 -0.92 3.76 -6.02
CA ALA A 79 -0.27 4.97 -6.50
C ALA A 79 0.31 4.75 -7.91
N SER A 80 0.18 5.76 -8.78
CA SER A 80 0.70 5.71 -10.16
C SER A 80 1.18 7.07 -10.63
N ASP A 81 2.31 7.11 -11.33
CA ASP A 81 2.89 8.34 -11.89
C ASP A 81 2.50 8.60 -13.37
N ARG A 82 1.43 7.97 -13.85
CA ARG A 82 0.97 8.04 -15.25
C ARG A 82 0.61 9.44 -15.75
N TYR A 83 0.48 10.42 -14.85
CA TYR A 83 0.23 11.84 -15.18
C TYR A 83 1.36 12.76 -14.69
N GLY A 84 2.57 12.21 -14.45
CA GLY A 84 3.77 12.98 -14.17
C GLY A 84 4.16 13.05 -12.68
N ASN A 85 3.23 12.80 -11.76
CA ASN A 85 3.47 12.60 -10.34
C ASN A 85 2.63 11.45 -9.82
N PHE A 86 2.93 10.98 -8.62
CA PHE A 86 2.18 9.87 -8.03
C PHE A 86 0.84 10.35 -7.49
N ASP A 87 -0.22 9.98 -8.21
CA ASP A 87 -1.61 10.12 -7.80
C ASP A 87 -2.19 8.77 -7.36
N ILE A 88 -3.33 8.81 -6.70
CA ILE A 88 -4.07 7.61 -6.30
C ILE A 88 -5.07 7.22 -7.39
N PHE A 89 -5.06 5.95 -7.73
CA PHE A 89 -6.00 5.32 -8.65
C PHE A 89 -6.74 4.19 -7.97
N THR A 90 -7.92 3.88 -8.46
CA THR A 90 -8.66 2.66 -8.11
C THR A 90 -8.95 1.83 -9.34
N ILE A 91 -8.97 0.50 -9.18
CA ILE A 91 -9.28 -0.45 -10.24
C ILE A 91 -10.08 -1.64 -9.66
N PRO A 92 -11.12 -2.14 -10.34
CA PRO A 92 -11.75 -3.40 -9.95
C PRO A 92 -10.74 -4.55 -9.95
N VAL A 93 -10.82 -5.46 -9.01
CA VAL A 93 -9.93 -6.64 -8.95
C VAL A 93 -10.09 -7.56 -10.16
N THR A 94 -11.20 -7.46 -10.88
CA THR A 94 -11.44 -8.16 -12.15
C THR A 94 -10.71 -7.53 -13.33
N GLY A 95 -10.08 -6.36 -13.14
CA GLY A 95 -9.42 -5.58 -14.18
C GLY A 95 -10.33 -4.49 -14.76
N GLY A 96 -9.81 -3.77 -15.73
CA GLY A 96 -10.51 -2.67 -16.41
C GLY A 96 -9.65 -1.41 -16.49
N VAL A 97 -10.28 -0.26 -16.71
CA VAL A 97 -9.60 1.03 -16.77
C VAL A 97 -9.50 1.63 -15.37
N PRO A 98 -8.30 1.96 -14.88
CA PRO A 98 -8.16 2.61 -13.58
C PRO A 98 -8.81 3.99 -13.55
N PHE A 99 -9.50 4.28 -12.46
CA PHE A 99 -10.08 5.59 -12.18
C PHE A 99 -9.10 6.43 -11.34
N ARG A 100 -8.79 7.64 -11.77
CA ARG A 100 -7.94 8.59 -11.03
C ARG A 100 -8.75 9.25 -9.93
N VAL A 101 -8.36 9.01 -8.68
CA VAL A 101 -9.06 9.52 -7.47
C VAL A 101 -8.53 10.89 -7.06
N THR A 102 -7.21 11.09 -7.15
CA THR A 102 -6.55 12.34 -6.75
C THR A 102 -5.85 13.00 -7.93
N THR A 103 -5.62 14.31 -7.82
CA THR A 103 -5.04 15.13 -8.91
C THR A 103 -4.10 16.22 -8.41
N HIS A 104 -3.63 16.14 -7.15
CA HIS A 104 -2.73 17.13 -6.60
C HIS A 104 -1.30 16.92 -7.13
N SER A 105 -0.49 17.99 -7.17
CA SER A 105 0.89 17.93 -7.65
C SER A 105 1.88 17.27 -6.69
N ALA A 106 1.50 17.05 -5.42
CA ALA A 106 2.31 16.32 -4.47
C ALA A 106 2.27 14.80 -4.75
N LYS A 107 3.33 14.10 -4.32
CA LYS A 107 3.31 12.63 -4.30
C LYS A 107 2.32 12.15 -3.26
N GLU A 108 1.39 11.32 -3.66
CA GLU A 108 0.35 10.73 -2.83
C GLU A 108 0.56 9.22 -2.69
N THR A 109 0.43 8.70 -1.48
CA THR A 109 0.58 7.25 -1.21
C THR A 109 -0.62 6.74 -0.43
N PRO A 110 -1.42 5.81 -0.99
CA PRO A 110 -2.58 5.25 -0.31
C PRO A 110 -2.15 4.27 0.80
N TRP A 111 -2.88 4.26 1.92
CA TRP A 111 -2.65 3.34 3.03
C TRP A 111 -3.79 2.40 3.32
N THR A 112 -5.03 2.90 3.32
CA THR A 112 -6.21 2.09 3.64
C THR A 112 -7.48 2.78 3.16
N PHE A 113 -8.51 1.98 2.90
CA PHE A 113 -9.87 2.48 2.80
C PHE A 113 -10.45 2.68 4.20
N THR A 114 -11.41 3.60 4.35
CA THR A 114 -12.25 3.64 5.54
C THR A 114 -13.05 2.33 5.66
N PRO A 115 -13.44 1.92 6.88
CA PRO A 115 -14.18 0.66 7.08
C PRO A 115 -15.50 0.56 6.30
N ASP A 116 -16.12 1.69 5.97
CA ASP A 116 -17.32 1.77 5.13
C ASP A 116 -17.03 1.76 3.61
N GLY A 117 -15.74 1.74 3.24
CA GLY A 117 -15.28 1.71 1.86
C GLY A 117 -15.50 3.00 1.05
N LYS A 118 -15.95 4.09 1.68
CA LYS A 118 -16.32 5.32 0.95
C LYS A 118 -15.18 6.30 0.76
N ARG A 119 -14.15 6.23 1.57
CA ARG A 119 -12.99 7.11 1.51
C ARG A 119 -11.70 6.30 1.53
N LEU A 120 -10.64 6.93 1.04
CA LEU A 120 -9.26 6.46 1.11
C LEU A 120 -8.46 7.37 2.02
N LEU A 121 -7.68 6.79 2.93
CA LEU A 121 -6.65 7.49 3.68
C LEU A 121 -5.32 7.39 2.92
N PHE A 122 -4.64 8.52 2.83
CA PHE A 122 -3.37 8.62 2.12
C PHE A 122 -2.47 9.66 2.77
N THR A 123 -1.19 9.56 2.51
CA THR A 123 -0.22 10.58 2.89
C THR A 123 0.24 11.37 1.68
N ALA A 124 0.44 12.67 1.90
CA ALA A 124 1.00 13.58 0.94
C ALA A 124 1.75 14.71 1.64
N ARG A 125 2.60 15.39 0.90
CA ARG A 125 3.20 16.67 1.33
C ARG A 125 2.46 17.79 0.61
N ILE A 126 1.34 18.19 1.16
CA ILE A 126 0.52 19.27 0.61
C ILE A 126 0.93 20.54 1.35
N GLN A 127 1.29 21.55 0.60
CA GLN A 127 1.70 22.82 1.19
C GLN A 127 0.50 23.55 1.77
N ASP A 128 0.58 23.94 3.03
CA ASP A 128 -0.40 24.80 3.65
C ASP A 128 -0.48 26.17 2.98
N PRO A 129 -1.64 26.86 3.06
CA PRO A 129 -1.73 28.26 2.67
C PRO A 129 -0.66 29.10 3.36
N ALA A 130 -0.17 30.14 2.67
CA ALA A 130 0.95 30.95 3.16
C ALA A 130 0.71 31.56 4.55
N GLU A 131 -0.53 31.84 4.89
CA GLU A 131 -0.96 32.37 6.19
C GLU A 131 -0.94 31.36 7.33
N SER A 132 -0.92 30.07 7.01
CA SER A 132 -0.88 28.97 7.99
C SER A 132 0.33 28.05 7.82
N ALA A 133 1.25 28.41 6.92
CA ALA A 133 2.46 27.63 6.69
C ALA A 133 3.32 27.54 7.96
N GLN A 134 3.42 26.35 8.51
CA GLN A 134 4.16 26.05 9.73
C GLN A 134 5.45 25.28 9.41
N PHE A 135 6.38 25.29 10.36
CA PHE A 135 7.52 24.40 10.32
C PHE A 135 7.14 23.02 10.90
N PRO A 136 7.74 21.94 10.37
CA PRO A 136 8.75 21.86 9.32
C PRO A 136 8.16 21.86 7.93
N LYS A 137 8.78 22.64 7.05
CA LYS A 137 8.42 22.71 5.64
C LYS A 137 8.41 21.31 5.01
N GLY A 138 7.32 20.94 4.31
CA GLY A 138 7.26 19.98 3.19
C GLY A 138 8.14 18.73 3.21
N THR A 139 8.81 18.42 4.32
CA THR A 139 9.63 17.21 4.48
C THR A 139 8.89 16.10 5.17
N MET A 140 7.81 16.41 5.88
CA MET A 140 6.96 15.45 6.56
C MET A 140 5.65 15.28 5.81
N THR A 141 5.17 14.04 5.77
CA THR A 141 3.89 13.70 5.19
C THR A 141 2.80 13.88 6.23
N GLU A 142 1.66 14.40 5.81
CA GLU A 142 0.45 14.52 6.61
C GLU A 142 -0.59 13.53 6.12
N LEU A 143 -1.54 13.19 7.00
CA LEU A 143 -2.58 12.25 6.69
C LEU A 143 -3.84 12.94 6.19
N TYR A 144 -4.27 12.55 5.01
CA TYR A 144 -5.48 13.05 4.33
C TYR A 144 -6.45 11.92 4.04
N SER A 145 -7.69 12.28 3.77
CA SER A 145 -8.69 11.37 3.21
C SER A 145 -9.37 11.99 1.99
N VAL A 146 -9.77 11.15 1.06
CA VAL A 146 -10.50 11.54 -0.15
C VAL A 146 -11.63 10.55 -0.41
N SER A 147 -12.75 11.00 -0.99
CA SER A 147 -13.80 10.09 -1.46
C SER A 147 -13.24 9.16 -2.54
N VAL A 148 -13.64 7.89 -2.55
CA VAL A 148 -13.27 6.92 -3.61
C VAL A 148 -13.74 7.36 -5.00
N ASN A 149 -14.72 8.27 -5.07
CA ASN A 149 -15.20 8.88 -6.30
C ASN A 149 -14.42 10.14 -6.70
N GLY A 150 -13.32 10.45 -6.00
CA GLY A 150 -12.54 11.66 -6.19
C GLY A 150 -13.14 12.89 -5.53
N GLY A 151 -12.62 14.05 -5.88
CA GLY A 151 -13.03 15.34 -5.35
C GLY A 151 -12.05 15.91 -4.35
N ARG A 152 -12.53 16.80 -3.46
CA ARG A 152 -11.69 17.48 -2.49
C ARG A 152 -11.26 16.52 -1.38
N TYR A 153 -9.96 16.52 -1.09
CA TYR A 153 -9.40 15.82 0.07
C TYR A 153 -9.60 16.64 1.35
N GLU A 154 -9.55 15.96 2.48
CA GLU A 154 -9.66 16.54 3.82
C GLU A 154 -8.48 16.06 4.67
N GLN A 155 -7.86 16.94 5.43
CA GLN A 155 -6.82 16.58 6.37
C GLN A 155 -7.44 15.80 7.54
N VAL A 156 -6.89 14.62 7.83
CA VAL A 156 -7.31 13.77 8.95
C VAL A 156 -6.49 14.05 10.20
N LEU A 157 -5.17 14.15 10.01
CA LEU A 157 -4.22 14.51 11.06
C LEU A 157 -3.21 15.52 10.52
N ALA A 158 -2.98 16.59 11.28
CA ALA A 158 -1.85 17.49 11.09
C ALA A 158 -0.52 16.90 11.60
N THR A 159 -0.60 15.89 12.46
CA THR A 159 0.57 15.13 12.91
C THR A 159 1.04 14.21 11.79
N PRO A 160 2.35 14.19 11.48
CA PRO A 160 2.90 13.27 10.50
C PRO A 160 2.59 11.81 10.86
N ALA A 161 1.82 11.14 10.01
CA ALA A 161 1.37 9.78 10.21
C ALA A 161 1.45 9.01 8.89
N GLU A 162 1.97 7.79 8.93
CA GLU A 162 2.13 6.91 7.79
C GLU A 162 1.63 5.50 8.12
N GLU A 163 1.40 4.67 7.13
CA GLU A 163 1.07 3.24 7.28
C GLU A 163 -0.11 2.97 8.22
N VAL A 164 -1.22 3.63 7.94
CA VAL A 164 -2.44 3.56 8.75
C VAL A 164 -3.15 2.22 8.59
N SER A 165 -3.63 1.65 9.71
CA SER A 165 -4.49 0.47 9.74
C SER A 165 -5.64 0.67 10.74
N PHE A 166 -6.90 0.51 10.29
CA PHE A 166 -8.06 0.67 11.16
C PHE A 166 -8.16 -0.47 12.18
N ILE A 167 -8.56 -0.13 13.41
CA ILE A 167 -8.82 -1.07 14.50
C ILE A 167 -10.27 -1.53 14.46
N ASP A 168 -11.19 -0.60 14.21
CA ASP A 168 -12.62 -0.83 14.31
C ASP A 168 -13.41 -0.04 13.25
N LYS A 169 -14.71 -0.28 13.23
CA LYS A 169 -15.64 0.42 12.33
C LYS A 169 -15.97 1.85 12.79
N ASN A 170 -15.57 2.25 14.00
CA ASN A 170 -15.86 3.58 14.56
C ASN A 170 -14.81 4.60 14.11
N GLY A 171 -13.74 4.15 13.45
CA GLY A 171 -12.73 5.02 12.88
C GLY A 171 -11.44 5.13 13.70
N SER A 172 -11.30 4.34 14.76
CA SER A 172 -10.02 4.22 15.48
C SER A 172 -8.98 3.50 14.61
N PHE A 173 -7.76 3.98 14.61
CA PHE A 173 -6.70 3.40 13.81
C PHE A 173 -5.32 3.45 14.49
N VAL A 174 -4.44 2.57 14.08
CA VAL A 174 -3.01 2.64 14.39
C VAL A 174 -2.27 3.27 13.22
N TYR A 175 -1.17 3.93 13.53
CA TYR A 175 -0.29 4.54 12.55
C TYR A 175 1.15 4.53 13.03
N GLN A 176 2.07 4.62 12.11
CA GLN A 176 3.47 4.89 12.36
C GLN A 176 3.70 6.39 12.31
N ASP A 177 4.42 6.95 13.28
CA ASP A 177 4.79 8.38 13.24
C ASP A 177 5.94 8.63 12.25
N CYS A 178 6.12 9.90 11.88
CA CYS A 178 7.23 10.37 11.04
C CYS A 178 7.85 11.62 11.67
N LYS A 179 8.87 11.42 12.49
CA LYS A 179 9.55 12.51 13.24
C LYS A 179 10.61 13.24 12.43
N GLY A 180 11.01 12.68 11.29
CA GLY A 180 12.06 13.28 10.45
C GLY A 180 12.41 12.44 9.23
N GLY A 181 13.35 12.94 8.43
CA GLY A 181 13.89 12.23 7.28
C GLY A 181 14.92 11.18 7.70
N GLU A 182 14.48 9.94 7.92
CA GLU A 182 15.35 8.84 8.27
C GLU A 182 15.69 7.99 7.05
N ASN A 183 16.90 7.43 7.06
CA ASN A 183 17.29 6.46 6.05
C ASN A 183 16.69 5.08 6.38
N ILE A 184 15.67 4.67 5.65
CA ILE A 184 14.96 3.40 5.83
C ILE A 184 15.85 2.15 5.68
N TRP A 185 17.04 2.29 5.14
CA TRP A 185 18.01 1.20 4.94
C TRP A 185 18.94 0.99 6.14
N ARG A 186 18.91 1.90 7.12
CA ARG A 186 19.72 1.73 8.35
C ARG A 186 19.12 0.64 9.23
N LYS A 187 19.95 -0.33 9.58
CA LYS A 187 19.59 -1.40 10.52
C LYS A 187 20.05 -1.01 11.95
N HIS A 188 19.29 -1.47 12.94
CA HIS A 188 19.59 -1.27 14.35
C HIS A 188 19.83 0.20 14.74
N HIS A 189 19.08 1.08 14.09
CA HIS A 189 19.19 2.50 14.34
C HIS A 189 18.38 2.90 15.58
N THR A 190 19.02 3.64 16.47
CA THR A 190 18.38 4.29 17.62
C THR A 190 18.63 5.79 17.55
N SER A 191 17.59 6.58 17.60
CA SER A 191 17.67 8.04 17.64
C SER A 191 16.34 8.66 18.04
N SER A 192 16.34 9.96 18.25
CA SER A 192 15.11 10.72 18.57
C SER A 192 14.11 10.79 17.43
N ILE A 193 14.49 10.36 16.22
CA ILE A 193 13.61 10.36 15.03
C ILE A 193 13.21 8.96 14.58
N THR A 194 13.56 7.89 15.35
CA THR A 194 13.03 6.55 15.11
C THR A 194 11.50 6.56 15.22
N ARG A 195 10.87 5.75 14.40
CA ARG A 195 9.42 5.66 14.33
C ARG A 195 8.86 4.84 15.48
N ASP A 196 7.68 5.23 15.92
CA ASP A 196 6.89 4.53 16.92
C ASP A 196 5.50 4.24 16.38
N ILE A 197 4.84 3.24 16.95
CA ILE A 197 3.45 2.94 16.65
C ILE A 197 2.54 3.64 17.65
N TRP A 198 1.57 4.34 17.11
CA TRP A 198 0.57 5.09 17.83
C TRP A 198 -0.85 4.63 17.47
N MET A 199 -1.78 4.81 18.39
CA MET A 199 -3.20 4.67 18.16
C MET A 199 -3.87 6.04 18.24
N TYR A 200 -4.84 6.27 17.38
CA TYR A 200 -5.73 7.41 17.40
C TYR A 200 -7.20 6.95 17.49
N ASP A 201 -7.94 7.45 18.48
CA ASP A 201 -9.33 7.06 18.76
C ASP A 201 -10.36 8.10 18.28
N GLY A 202 -9.93 9.08 17.48
CA GLY A 202 -10.74 10.21 17.01
C GLY A 202 -10.52 11.49 17.83
N THR A 203 -9.90 11.39 19.02
CA THR A 203 -9.63 12.54 19.90
C THR A 203 -8.24 12.51 20.51
N ARG A 204 -7.76 11.33 20.86
CA ARG A 204 -6.53 11.12 21.63
C ARG A 204 -5.55 10.24 20.87
N HIS A 205 -4.26 10.61 20.98
CA HIS A 205 -3.14 9.79 20.56
C HIS A 205 -2.57 9.01 21.74
N THR A 206 -2.39 7.71 21.56
CA THR A 206 -1.77 6.81 22.55
C THR A 206 -0.60 6.09 21.92
N LYS A 207 0.60 6.27 22.48
CA LYS A 207 1.80 5.54 22.04
C LYS A 207 1.67 4.07 22.46
N LEU A 208 1.85 3.14 21.52
CA LEU A 208 1.74 1.71 21.77
C LEU A 208 3.07 1.02 22.00
N THR A 209 4.15 1.54 21.40
CA THR A 209 5.49 0.93 21.50
C THR A 209 6.43 1.78 22.32
N SER A 210 7.41 1.15 22.94
CA SER A 210 8.41 1.80 23.81
C SER A 210 9.85 1.40 23.48
N PHE A 211 10.06 0.69 22.37
CA PHE A 211 11.40 0.32 21.93
C PHE A 211 12.16 1.58 21.46
N GLU A 212 13.46 1.65 21.73
CA GLU A 212 14.29 2.81 21.36
C GLU A 212 14.71 2.82 19.88
N GLY A 213 14.43 1.73 19.15
CA GLY A 213 14.69 1.59 17.72
C GLY A 213 13.48 1.93 16.86
N GLU A 214 13.47 1.39 15.66
CA GLU A 214 12.39 1.59 14.68
C GLU A 214 11.29 0.57 14.87
N ASP A 215 10.07 1.06 15.08
CA ASP A 215 8.82 0.28 15.02
C ASP A 215 8.02 0.74 13.82
N ARG A 216 7.74 -0.16 12.88
CA ARG A 216 7.19 0.17 11.56
C ARG A 216 6.06 -0.74 11.13
N SER A 217 5.33 -0.25 10.13
CA SER A 217 4.38 -1.03 9.34
C SER A 217 3.29 -1.70 10.17
N PRO A 218 2.56 -0.97 11.03
CA PRO A 218 1.52 -1.57 11.85
C PRO A 218 0.40 -2.15 10.99
N ARG A 219 -0.04 -3.34 11.36
CA ARG A 219 -1.19 -4.02 10.77
C ARG A 219 -2.07 -4.57 11.87
N VAL A 220 -3.33 -4.28 11.81
CA VAL A 220 -4.31 -4.77 12.80
C VAL A 220 -4.89 -6.09 12.33
N SER A 221 -5.04 -7.05 13.26
CA SER A 221 -5.74 -8.31 13.00
C SER A 221 -7.21 -8.08 12.62
N ALA A 222 -7.82 -9.04 11.93
CA ALA A 222 -9.21 -8.92 11.47
C ALA A 222 -10.24 -8.68 12.60
N ASP A 223 -9.93 -9.15 13.80
CA ASP A 223 -10.77 -8.96 15.01
C ASP A 223 -10.46 -7.66 15.79
N GLY A 224 -9.47 -6.89 15.33
CA GLY A 224 -9.07 -5.63 15.96
C GLY A 224 -8.26 -5.74 17.25
N ASN A 225 -7.91 -6.96 17.69
CA ASN A 225 -7.33 -7.19 19.02
C ASN A 225 -5.80 -7.22 19.05
N ILE A 226 -5.15 -7.45 17.90
CA ILE A 226 -3.71 -7.60 17.79
C ILE A 226 -3.16 -6.61 16.78
N VAL A 227 -2.06 -5.96 17.12
CA VAL A 227 -1.28 -5.12 16.20
C VAL A 227 0.04 -5.83 15.91
N TYR A 228 0.25 -6.18 14.65
CA TYR A 228 1.52 -6.67 14.14
C TYR A 228 2.35 -5.50 13.65
N PHE A 229 3.66 -5.51 13.90
CA PHE A 229 4.59 -4.48 13.40
C PHE A 229 6.01 -5.06 13.26
N MET A 230 6.91 -4.33 12.62
CA MET A 230 8.31 -4.72 12.40
C MET A 230 9.26 -3.78 13.13
#